data_63302aa22d19535d052148ce84c92755
#
_entry.id   63302aa22d19535d052148ce84c92755
#
_cell.length_a   1.000
_cell.length_b   1.000
_cell.length_c   1.000
_cell.angle_alpha   90.00
_cell.angle_beta   90.00
_cell.angle_gamma   90.00
#
_symmetry.space_group_name_H-M   'P 1'
#
loop_
_entity.id
_entity.type
_entity.pdbx_description
1 polymer ?
#
loop_
_entity_poly.entity_id
_entity_poly.type
_entity_poly.pdbx_seq_one_letter_code
_entity_poly.pdbx_strand_id
1 'polypeptide(L)'
;MDWQIRIRAREALFAALEGTPQSPDLLLRTAREMREASAAAGSPATKATTTYDLYARLLECTARLTSWSIAVRSCEADADRYLRGARVLAQDTRKTFPMELKHPIAACFALIEVASDVCDVPAVNRAALAIPLPISYPSAKPSRPLVPVECEKPKEQPVVVAFTSFAVNGQPFQKGHLLNLDIGYDLTVEIRLFAWSDGEDELRLEPLSVEPSDSYELPVFSFTRPSGGGPFFLKARKRMVLKRATSFLARPLEFSYRARFTSAREVNTEGQRHLSVRCFDPRRDPQSGYEQVDLKLVEVRDLARKASGVNDSELNNFLVLMGAVGGIAGQAFQDNLFPGTWSEQEFQSELKRLLRLRPTIGSELEEHPHVSGGITDLSFRHVRLELKVIKDHYVTRDDLLIFLPQITQYVAGSDKRFGVLCVLDSSEKQGLPSSVADDISYEVTTGPSGRGLPIGIGAVIIRGHLAQPSSL
;
A
#
# COMPACT_ATOMS: atom_id res chain seq x y z
N MET A 1 14.25 26.73 -5.84
CA MET A 1 12.98 27.43 -5.52
C MET A 1 11.75 26.64 -6.04
N ASP A 2 11.71 26.21 -7.29
CA ASP A 2 10.58 25.51 -7.91
C ASP A 2 10.18 24.18 -7.23
N TRP A 3 11.13 23.30 -6.96
CA TRP A 3 10.85 22.01 -6.30
C TRP A 3 10.27 22.17 -4.89
N GLN A 4 10.67 23.21 -4.16
CA GLN A 4 10.15 23.48 -2.81
C GLN A 4 8.67 23.87 -2.84
N ILE A 5 8.25 24.70 -3.80
CA ILE A 5 6.84 25.11 -3.97
C ILE A 5 5.99 23.90 -4.33
N ARG A 6 6.50 22.99 -5.15
CA ARG A 6 5.81 21.76 -5.53
C ARG A 6 5.64 20.81 -4.35
N ILE A 7 6.65 20.66 -3.50
CA ILE A 7 6.57 19.88 -2.25
C ILE A 7 5.50 20.51 -1.35
N ARG A 8 5.56 21.82 -1.09
CA ARG A 8 4.58 22.53 -0.25
C ARG A 8 3.15 22.37 -0.75
N ALA A 9 2.94 22.38 -2.08
CA ALA A 9 1.61 22.14 -2.65
C ALA A 9 1.09 20.73 -2.33
N ARG A 10 1.97 19.71 -2.33
CA ARG A 10 1.60 18.35 -1.93
C ARG A 10 1.34 18.25 -0.43
N GLU A 11 2.20 18.82 0.39
CA GLU A 11 2.05 18.86 1.85
C GLU A 11 0.73 19.55 2.25
N ALA A 12 0.39 20.68 1.61
CA ALA A 12 -0.86 21.38 1.86
C ALA A 12 -2.10 20.56 1.52
N LEU A 13 -2.06 19.80 0.40
CA LEU A 13 -3.15 18.91 0.01
C LEU A 13 -3.25 17.69 0.92
N PHE A 14 -2.12 17.13 1.38
CA PHE A 14 -2.13 16.07 2.38
C PHE A 14 -2.72 16.54 3.71
N ALA A 15 -2.32 17.72 4.21
CA ALA A 15 -2.91 18.32 5.39
C ALA A 15 -4.43 18.52 5.27
N ALA A 16 -4.90 18.88 4.07
CA ALA A 16 -6.34 19.00 3.79
C ALA A 16 -7.07 17.64 3.76
N LEU A 17 -6.40 16.57 3.31
CA LEU A 17 -6.93 15.20 3.37
C LEU A 17 -7.01 14.68 4.81
N GLU A 18 -6.05 15.01 5.64
CA GLU A 18 -6.04 14.68 7.08
C GLU A 18 -7.03 15.52 7.90
N GLY A 19 -7.61 16.54 7.30
CA GLY A 19 -8.62 17.41 7.94
C GLY A 19 -8.05 18.32 9.01
N THR A 20 -6.76 18.70 8.92
CA THR A 20 -6.13 19.60 9.89
C THR A 20 -6.76 21.01 9.81
N PRO A 21 -7.06 21.67 10.95
CA PRO A 21 -7.75 22.98 10.96
C PRO A 21 -7.00 24.09 10.21
N GLN A 22 -5.67 24.02 10.14
CA GLN A 22 -4.83 25.02 9.47
C GLN A 22 -4.67 24.75 7.95
N SER A 23 -5.19 23.65 7.43
CA SER A 23 -5.01 23.28 6.02
C SER A 23 -5.55 24.30 5.00
N PRO A 24 -6.68 25.01 5.23
CA PRO A 24 -7.11 26.06 4.30
C PRO A 24 -6.09 27.19 4.15
N ASP A 25 -5.50 27.65 5.26
CA ASP A 25 -4.49 28.73 5.23
C ASP A 25 -3.21 28.27 4.54
N LEU A 26 -2.81 27.02 4.76
CA LEU A 26 -1.65 26.43 4.11
C LEU A 26 -1.84 26.34 2.59
N LEU A 27 -3.03 25.92 2.13
CA LEU A 27 -3.40 25.88 0.71
C LEU A 27 -3.38 27.27 0.08
N LEU A 28 -3.97 28.29 0.75
CA LEU A 28 -3.99 29.68 0.26
C LEU A 28 -2.59 30.30 0.19
N ARG A 29 -1.77 30.05 1.21
CA ARG A 29 -0.37 30.50 1.22
C ARG A 29 0.40 29.90 0.04
N THR A 30 0.28 28.60 -0.16
CA THR A 30 0.97 27.89 -1.24
C THR A 30 0.47 28.35 -2.62
N ALA A 31 -0.83 28.60 -2.77
CA ALA A 31 -1.39 29.17 -3.99
C ALA A 31 -0.78 30.54 -4.33
N ARG A 32 -0.58 31.38 -3.32
CA ARG A 32 0.09 32.69 -3.48
C ARG A 32 1.54 32.54 -3.92
N GLU A 33 2.31 31.67 -3.22
CA GLU A 33 3.70 31.38 -3.56
C GLU A 33 3.84 30.86 -5.02
N MET A 34 2.89 30.02 -5.47
CA MET A 34 2.86 29.55 -6.86
C MET A 34 2.63 30.67 -7.88
N ARG A 35 1.74 31.62 -7.59
CA ARG A 35 1.51 32.78 -8.46
C ARG A 35 2.71 33.72 -8.50
N GLU A 36 3.33 33.98 -7.36
CA GLU A 36 4.53 34.80 -7.26
C GLU A 36 5.66 34.19 -8.09
N ALA A 37 5.83 32.84 -8.00
CA ALA A 37 6.79 32.13 -8.79
C ALA A 37 6.47 32.16 -10.30
N SER A 38 5.18 32.02 -10.66
CA SER A 38 4.73 32.17 -12.05
C SER A 38 5.02 33.58 -12.60
N ALA A 39 4.71 34.64 -11.85
CA ALA A 39 4.96 36.01 -12.21
C ALA A 39 6.46 36.33 -12.32
N ALA A 40 7.30 35.81 -11.42
CA ALA A 40 8.75 36.01 -11.43
C ALA A 40 9.46 35.33 -12.62
N ALA A 41 8.82 34.36 -13.27
CA ALA A 41 9.36 33.66 -14.42
C ALA A 41 9.37 34.54 -15.71
N GLY A 42 8.74 35.71 -15.72
CA GLY A 42 8.76 36.66 -16.83
C GLY A 42 8.01 36.19 -18.08
N SER A 43 7.35 37.13 -18.76
CA SER A 43 6.52 36.91 -19.96
C SER A 43 7.32 36.44 -21.19
N PRO A 44 6.74 35.65 -22.13
CA PRO A 44 5.33 35.35 -22.30
C PRO A 44 4.89 34.05 -21.69
N ALA A 45 3.57 33.92 -21.49
CA ALA A 45 2.94 32.75 -20.86
C ALA A 45 3.41 31.44 -21.51
N THR A 46 4.33 30.75 -20.85
CA THR A 46 4.74 29.40 -21.25
C THR A 46 3.70 28.39 -20.74
N LYS A 47 3.68 27.20 -21.34
CA LYS A 47 2.78 26.12 -20.86
C LYS A 47 3.00 25.84 -19.36
N ALA A 48 4.21 26.01 -18.83
CA ALA A 48 4.53 25.83 -17.43
C ALA A 48 3.92 26.93 -16.55
N THR A 49 4.07 28.22 -16.87
CA THR A 49 3.49 29.33 -16.10
C THR A 49 1.98 29.25 -16.06
N THR A 50 1.33 28.95 -17.18
CA THR A 50 -0.11 28.74 -17.24
C THR A 50 -0.55 27.58 -16.33
N THR A 51 0.22 26.48 -16.30
CA THR A 51 -0.09 25.34 -15.43
C THR A 51 0.02 25.70 -13.95
N TYR A 52 1.02 26.49 -13.55
CA TYR A 52 1.16 26.95 -12.16
C TYR A 52 0.03 27.90 -11.75
N ASP A 53 -0.38 28.82 -12.62
CA ASP A 53 -1.52 29.72 -12.34
C ASP A 53 -2.83 28.95 -12.19
N LEU A 54 -3.08 27.97 -13.06
CA LEU A 54 -4.25 27.09 -12.98
C LEU A 54 -4.23 26.25 -11.72
N TYR A 55 -3.06 25.72 -11.35
CA TYR A 55 -2.93 24.91 -10.14
C TYR A 55 -3.06 25.75 -8.87
N ALA A 56 -2.55 27.00 -8.87
CA ALA A 56 -2.77 27.93 -7.77
C ALA A 56 -4.27 28.22 -7.56
N ARG A 57 -5.03 28.45 -8.65
CA ARG A 57 -6.49 28.60 -8.59
C ARG A 57 -7.19 27.34 -8.07
N LEU A 58 -6.70 26.16 -8.45
CA LEU A 58 -7.21 24.89 -7.93
C LEU A 58 -6.98 24.79 -6.43
N LEU A 59 -5.79 25.14 -5.92
CA LEU A 59 -5.50 25.17 -4.48
C LEU A 59 -6.41 26.15 -3.72
N GLU A 60 -6.76 27.30 -4.31
CA GLU A 60 -7.73 28.22 -3.70
C GLU A 60 -9.15 27.65 -3.65
N CYS A 61 -9.57 26.94 -4.69
CA CYS A 61 -10.85 26.24 -4.67
C CYS A 61 -10.86 25.13 -3.60
N THR A 62 -9.79 24.34 -3.50
CA THR A 62 -9.68 23.28 -2.49
C THR A 62 -9.61 23.87 -1.08
N ALA A 63 -8.96 25.01 -0.87
CA ALA A 63 -8.96 25.72 0.41
C ALA A 63 -10.39 26.10 0.85
N ARG A 64 -11.19 26.65 -0.05
CA ARG A 64 -12.59 27.01 0.23
C ARG A 64 -13.44 25.78 0.52
N LEU A 65 -13.27 24.67 -0.23
CA LEU A 65 -13.98 23.42 0.05
C LEU A 65 -13.59 22.83 1.40
N THR A 66 -12.30 22.90 1.76
CA THR A 66 -11.83 22.42 3.07
C THR A 66 -12.38 23.30 4.19
N SER A 67 -12.41 24.63 4.01
CA SER A 67 -13.07 25.55 4.94
C SER A 67 -14.57 25.23 5.08
N TRP A 68 -15.26 24.94 3.98
CA TRP A 68 -16.65 24.48 4.02
C TRP A 68 -16.82 23.22 4.86
N SER A 69 -16.00 22.20 4.63
CA SER A 69 -16.04 20.97 5.38
C SER A 69 -15.81 21.18 6.89
N ILE A 70 -14.90 22.09 7.26
CA ILE A 70 -14.65 22.46 8.66
C ILE A 70 -15.85 23.20 9.24
N ALA A 71 -16.36 24.20 8.54
CA ALA A 71 -17.49 25.04 8.99
C ALA A 71 -18.77 24.21 9.18
N VAL A 72 -19.07 23.26 8.28
CA VAL A 72 -20.21 22.32 8.42
C VAL A 72 -20.05 21.44 9.66
N ARG A 73 -18.84 20.89 9.89
CA ARG A 73 -18.57 20.06 11.09
C ARG A 73 -18.65 20.86 12.39
N SER A 74 -18.33 22.15 12.34
CA SER A 74 -18.42 23.08 13.49
C SER A 74 -19.79 23.70 13.65
N CYS A 75 -20.79 23.32 12.83
CA CYS A 75 -22.16 23.88 12.81
C CYS A 75 -22.16 25.41 12.64
N GLU A 76 -21.23 25.96 11.83
CA GLU A 76 -21.14 27.39 11.58
C GLU A 76 -22.32 27.89 10.74
N ALA A 77 -22.95 28.97 11.17
CA ALA A 77 -23.98 29.62 10.38
C ALA A 77 -23.41 30.12 9.04
N ASP A 78 -24.12 29.88 7.93
CA ASP A 78 -23.68 30.25 6.56
C ASP A 78 -22.39 29.52 6.11
N ALA A 79 -22.16 28.27 6.55
CA ALA A 79 -21.04 27.47 6.07
C ALA A 79 -20.99 27.36 4.52
N ASP A 80 -22.16 27.33 3.87
CA ASP A 80 -22.30 27.21 2.42
C ASP A 80 -21.73 28.41 1.61
N ARG A 81 -21.39 29.51 2.26
CA ARG A 81 -20.66 30.60 1.59
C ARG A 81 -19.34 30.14 0.99
N TYR A 82 -18.65 29.24 1.68
CA TYR A 82 -17.38 28.68 1.20
C TYR A 82 -17.58 27.79 -0.02
N LEU A 83 -18.61 26.93 -0.03
CA LEU A 83 -18.94 26.10 -1.17
C LEU A 83 -19.33 26.93 -2.38
N ARG A 84 -20.21 27.93 -2.20
CA ARG A 84 -20.57 28.87 -3.26
C ARG A 84 -19.35 29.56 -3.83
N GLY A 85 -18.44 30.06 -2.95
CA GLY A 85 -17.21 30.72 -3.36
C GLY A 85 -16.25 29.78 -4.14
N ALA A 86 -16.16 28.54 -3.77
CA ALA A 86 -15.36 27.54 -4.50
C ALA A 86 -15.91 27.28 -5.90
N ARG A 87 -17.23 27.09 -6.04
CA ARG A 87 -17.90 26.87 -7.32
C ARG A 87 -17.78 28.07 -8.27
N VAL A 88 -17.99 29.28 -7.78
CA VAL A 88 -17.84 30.49 -8.59
C VAL A 88 -16.42 30.61 -9.12
N LEU A 89 -15.41 30.41 -8.25
CA LEU A 89 -14.01 30.48 -8.66
C LEU A 89 -13.66 29.41 -9.69
N ALA A 90 -14.18 28.19 -9.55
CA ALA A 90 -13.98 27.10 -10.50
C ALA A 90 -14.59 27.46 -11.87
N GLN A 91 -15.83 27.94 -11.91
CA GLN A 91 -16.51 28.33 -13.12
C GLN A 91 -15.80 29.51 -13.82
N ASP A 92 -15.39 30.52 -13.08
CA ASP A 92 -14.67 31.66 -13.64
C ASP A 92 -13.30 31.26 -14.18
N THR A 93 -12.63 30.32 -13.51
CA THR A 93 -11.36 29.81 -13.99
C THR A 93 -11.53 29.06 -15.30
N ARG A 94 -12.55 28.21 -15.43
CA ARG A 94 -12.83 27.48 -16.67
C ARG A 94 -13.25 28.40 -17.83
N LYS A 95 -13.96 29.50 -17.56
CA LYS A 95 -14.27 30.51 -18.56
C LYS A 95 -13.03 31.26 -19.05
N THR A 96 -12.15 31.62 -18.12
CA THR A 96 -10.92 32.37 -18.41
C THR A 96 -9.88 31.52 -19.14
N PHE A 97 -9.80 30.25 -18.79
CA PHE A 97 -8.85 29.29 -19.35
C PHE A 97 -9.63 28.10 -19.94
N PRO A 98 -10.11 28.18 -21.18
CA PRO A 98 -10.83 27.09 -21.82
C PRO A 98 -9.91 25.89 -21.98
N MET A 99 -10.26 24.80 -21.30
CA MET A 99 -9.53 23.54 -21.27
C MET A 99 -10.42 22.39 -21.75
N GLU A 100 -9.84 21.43 -22.45
CA GLU A 100 -10.54 20.18 -22.74
C GLU A 100 -10.88 19.44 -21.43
N LEU A 101 -12.06 18.81 -21.36
CA LEU A 101 -12.47 18.01 -20.18
C LEU A 101 -11.49 16.89 -19.82
N LYS A 102 -10.72 16.41 -20.79
CA LYS A 102 -9.66 15.39 -20.56
C LYS A 102 -8.43 15.94 -19.80
N HIS A 103 -8.30 17.26 -19.68
CA HIS A 103 -7.18 17.85 -18.94
C HIS A 103 -7.37 17.61 -17.43
N PRO A 104 -6.39 17.06 -16.69
CA PRO A 104 -6.56 16.70 -15.28
C PRO A 104 -7.05 17.83 -14.37
N ILE A 105 -6.57 19.06 -14.60
CA ILE A 105 -7.00 20.25 -13.84
C ILE A 105 -8.47 20.60 -14.15
N ALA A 106 -8.90 20.47 -15.41
CA ALA A 106 -10.28 20.73 -15.79
C ALA A 106 -11.24 19.72 -15.14
N ALA A 107 -10.84 18.46 -15.04
CA ALA A 107 -11.58 17.42 -14.33
C ALA A 107 -11.75 17.75 -12.84
N CYS A 108 -10.73 18.29 -12.18
CA CYS A 108 -10.84 18.74 -10.78
C CYS A 108 -11.82 19.90 -10.61
N PHE A 109 -11.80 20.89 -11.51
CA PHE A 109 -12.78 21.99 -11.46
C PHE A 109 -14.21 21.49 -11.69
N ALA A 110 -14.41 20.52 -12.57
CA ALA A 110 -15.72 19.89 -12.76
C ALA A 110 -16.21 19.18 -11.49
N LEU A 111 -15.33 18.46 -10.77
CA LEU A 111 -15.66 17.86 -9.47
C LEU A 111 -16.07 18.92 -8.42
N ILE A 112 -15.39 20.07 -8.41
CA ILE A 112 -15.72 21.19 -7.50
C ILE A 112 -17.11 21.78 -7.80
N GLU A 113 -17.44 21.93 -9.08
CA GLU A 113 -18.74 22.47 -9.50
C GLU A 113 -19.92 21.61 -9.08
N VAL A 114 -19.74 20.27 -9.06
CA VAL A 114 -20.81 19.31 -8.70
C VAL A 114 -20.79 18.89 -7.24
N ALA A 115 -19.72 19.21 -6.48
CA ALA A 115 -19.61 18.86 -5.07
C ALA A 115 -20.83 19.36 -4.28
N SER A 116 -21.52 18.48 -3.57
CA SER A 116 -22.74 18.77 -2.83
C SER A 116 -22.74 18.24 -1.40
N ASP A 117 -21.83 17.34 -1.09
CA ASP A 117 -21.63 16.75 0.23
C ASP A 117 -20.19 16.99 0.71
N VAL A 118 -20.01 17.12 2.01
CA VAL A 118 -18.69 17.25 2.65
C VAL A 118 -17.79 16.03 2.33
N CYS A 119 -18.41 14.88 2.05
CA CYS A 119 -17.72 13.66 1.62
C CYS A 119 -17.06 13.79 0.22
N ASP A 120 -17.45 14.81 -0.59
CA ASP A 120 -16.84 15.06 -1.90
C ASP A 120 -15.46 15.72 -1.77
N VAL A 121 -15.21 16.45 -0.66
CA VAL A 121 -13.98 17.23 -0.45
C VAL A 121 -12.70 16.35 -0.52
N PRO A 122 -12.63 15.18 0.15
CA PRO A 122 -11.47 14.29 0.01
C PRO A 122 -11.26 13.77 -1.41
N ALA A 123 -12.31 13.59 -2.21
CA ALA A 123 -12.19 13.16 -3.60
C ALA A 123 -11.55 14.25 -4.47
N VAL A 124 -11.97 15.52 -4.30
CA VAL A 124 -11.36 16.67 -4.97
C VAL A 124 -9.89 16.82 -4.58
N ASN A 125 -9.57 16.75 -3.29
CA ASN A 125 -8.18 16.87 -2.80
C ASN A 125 -7.28 15.75 -3.35
N ARG A 126 -7.76 14.49 -3.41
CA ARG A 126 -7.03 13.39 -4.02
C ARG A 126 -6.81 13.57 -5.52
N ALA A 127 -7.83 14.05 -6.23
CA ALA A 127 -7.71 14.37 -7.65
C ALA A 127 -6.69 15.48 -7.91
N ALA A 128 -6.70 16.55 -7.10
CA ALA A 128 -5.71 17.62 -7.17
C ALA A 128 -4.29 17.12 -6.86
N LEU A 129 -4.14 16.23 -5.88
CA LEU A 129 -2.86 15.62 -5.53
C LEU A 129 -2.27 14.76 -6.65
N ALA A 130 -3.11 14.11 -7.46
CA ALA A 130 -2.70 13.26 -8.57
C ALA A 130 -2.20 14.03 -9.80
N ILE A 131 -2.44 15.34 -9.90
CA ILE A 131 -2.04 16.15 -11.06
C ILE A 131 -0.51 16.29 -11.12
N PRO A 132 0.17 15.90 -12.21
CA PRO A 132 1.60 16.13 -12.36
C PRO A 132 1.89 17.62 -12.56
N LEU A 133 2.75 18.19 -11.73
CA LEU A 133 3.25 19.56 -11.92
C LEU A 133 4.52 19.53 -12.81
N PRO A 134 4.70 20.51 -13.72
CA PRO A 134 5.87 20.56 -14.58
C PRO A 134 7.17 20.66 -13.78
N ILE A 135 8.22 20.01 -14.28
CA ILE A 135 9.49 19.85 -13.58
C ILE A 135 10.43 21.06 -13.73
N SER A 136 10.30 21.83 -14.80
CA SER A 136 11.18 22.94 -15.07
C SER A 136 10.41 24.21 -15.42
N TYR A 137 10.90 25.32 -14.86
CA TYR A 137 10.61 26.66 -15.38
C TYR A 137 11.59 26.97 -16.52
N PRO A 138 11.17 27.67 -17.56
CA PRO A 138 12.12 28.34 -18.42
C PRO A 138 12.83 29.39 -17.56
N SER A 139 14.13 29.23 -17.33
CA SER A 139 14.91 30.26 -16.67
C SER A 139 14.81 31.55 -17.49
N ALA A 140 14.42 32.66 -16.84
CA ALA A 140 14.55 33.96 -17.44
C ALA A 140 15.99 34.13 -17.94
N LYS A 141 16.18 34.43 -19.22
CA LYS A 141 17.52 34.76 -19.74
C LYS A 141 18.05 35.92 -18.91
N PRO A 142 19.16 35.80 -18.21
CA PRO A 142 19.76 36.93 -17.53
C PRO A 142 20.12 37.97 -18.56
N SER A 143 19.58 39.19 -18.42
CA SER A 143 19.99 40.35 -19.19
C SER A 143 21.37 40.83 -18.71
N ARG A 144 22.39 40.03 -18.91
CA ARG A 144 23.79 40.45 -18.75
C ARG A 144 24.43 40.59 -20.15
N PRO A 145 25.16 41.66 -20.38
CA PRO A 145 25.92 41.80 -21.62
C PRO A 145 26.91 40.63 -21.70
N LEU A 146 26.95 39.98 -22.86
CA LEU A 146 27.87 38.90 -23.19
C LEU A 146 29.31 39.41 -23.08
N VAL A 147 29.95 39.15 -21.96
CA VAL A 147 31.40 39.03 -21.93
C VAL A 147 31.68 37.74 -22.69
N PRO A 148 32.63 37.74 -23.66
CA PRO A 148 32.97 36.50 -24.33
C PRO A 148 33.48 35.49 -23.27
N VAL A 149 32.61 34.57 -22.90
CA VAL A 149 33.05 33.42 -22.12
C VAL A 149 33.79 32.53 -23.10
N GLU A 150 35.04 32.25 -22.81
CA GLU A 150 35.77 31.13 -23.42
C GLU A 150 34.82 29.93 -23.51
N CYS A 151 34.74 29.35 -24.72
CA CYS A 151 33.90 28.18 -24.98
C CYS A 151 34.20 27.10 -23.93
N GLU A 152 33.38 27.06 -22.84
CA GLU A 152 33.33 25.85 -22.04
C GLU A 152 32.95 24.73 -23.00
N LYS A 153 33.76 23.70 -23.01
CA LYS A 153 33.46 22.45 -23.73
C LYS A 153 32.01 22.07 -23.40
N PRO A 154 31.17 21.69 -24.40
CA PRO A 154 29.80 21.34 -24.17
C PRO A 154 29.77 20.35 -23.03
N LYS A 155 29.05 20.69 -21.92
CA LYS A 155 28.83 19.76 -20.80
C LYS A 155 28.19 18.52 -21.41
N GLU A 156 28.94 17.43 -21.44
CA GLU A 156 28.46 16.16 -21.92
C GLU A 156 27.18 15.82 -21.21
N GLN A 157 26.11 15.59 -21.97
CA GLN A 157 24.83 15.21 -21.39
C GLN A 157 25.03 13.88 -20.62
N PRO A 158 24.56 13.80 -19.36
CA PRO A 158 24.69 12.57 -18.59
C PRO A 158 23.99 11.43 -19.34
N VAL A 159 24.65 10.28 -19.44
CA VAL A 159 24.06 9.10 -20.03
C VAL A 159 22.90 8.64 -19.13
N VAL A 160 21.75 8.37 -19.73
CA VAL A 160 20.56 7.86 -19.03
C VAL A 160 20.38 6.39 -19.37
N VAL A 161 20.32 5.55 -18.33
CA VAL A 161 19.99 4.13 -18.42
C VAL A 161 18.58 3.94 -17.87
N ALA A 162 17.64 3.57 -18.74
CA ALA A 162 16.25 3.31 -18.38
C ALA A 162 16.03 1.80 -18.21
N PHE A 163 15.58 1.38 -17.03
CA PHE A 163 15.09 0.02 -16.78
C PHE A 163 13.69 -0.11 -17.37
N THR A 164 13.55 -0.93 -18.40
CA THR A 164 12.27 -1.16 -19.09
C THR A 164 11.54 -2.39 -18.56
N SER A 165 12.28 -3.36 -18.01
CA SER A 165 11.73 -4.55 -17.39
C SER A 165 12.63 -5.07 -16.26
N PHE A 166 11.99 -5.56 -15.21
CA PHE A 166 12.64 -6.19 -14.08
C PHE A 166 11.79 -7.38 -13.64
N ALA A 167 12.28 -8.61 -13.78
CA ALA A 167 11.50 -9.82 -13.61
C ALA A 167 12.23 -10.89 -12.80
N VAL A 168 11.47 -11.66 -12.02
CA VAL A 168 11.93 -12.84 -11.27
C VAL A 168 11.28 -14.08 -11.86
N ASN A 169 12.07 -15.07 -12.27
CA ASN A 169 11.60 -16.29 -12.95
C ASN A 169 10.68 -15.99 -14.15
N GLY A 170 10.97 -14.91 -14.88
CA GLY A 170 10.21 -14.49 -16.06
C GLY A 170 8.88 -13.77 -15.75
N GLN A 171 8.51 -13.61 -14.49
CA GLN A 171 7.33 -12.85 -14.08
C GLN A 171 7.74 -11.43 -13.67
N PRO A 172 6.99 -10.39 -14.06
CA PRO A 172 7.23 -9.03 -13.61
C PRO A 172 7.32 -8.98 -12.09
N PHE A 173 8.29 -8.21 -11.59
CA PHE A 173 8.52 -8.12 -10.17
C PHE A 173 7.36 -7.41 -9.46
N GLN A 174 6.84 -8.02 -8.40
CA GLN A 174 5.82 -7.46 -7.52
C GLN A 174 6.43 -7.09 -6.17
N LYS A 175 5.98 -5.98 -5.58
CA LYS A 175 6.44 -5.53 -4.27
C LYS A 175 6.13 -6.56 -3.19
N GLY A 176 7.14 -6.94 -2.41
CA GLY A 176 7.01 -7.90 -1.33
C GLY A 176 6.90 -9.36 -1.80
N HIS A 177 7.49 -9.68 -2.94
CA HIS A 177 7.54 -11.05 -3.46
C HIS A 177 8.11 -12.01 -2.40
N LEU A 178 7.39 -13.09 -2.14
CA LEU A 178 7.85 -14.13 -1.20
C LEU A 178 8.77 -15.10 -1.93
N LEU A 179 10.01 -15.23 -1.45
CA LEU A 179 11.02 -16.13 -2.00
C LEU A 179 11.53 -17.05 -0.90
N ASN A 180 11.82 -18.30 -1.27
CA ASN A 180 12.36 -19.29 -0.34
C ASN A 180 13.86 -19.08 -0.13
N LEU A 181 14.32 -19.45 1.06
CA LEU A 181 15.72 -19.39 1.45
C LEU A 181 16.56 -20.39 0.64
N ASP A 182 17.80 -20.03 0.35
CA ASP A 182 18.81 -20.87 -0.33
C ASP A 182 18.41 -21.42 -1.71
N ILE A 183 17.24 -21.03 -2.22
CA ILE A 183 16.82 -21.34 -3.58
C ILE A 183 17.30 -20.25 -4.52
N GLY A 184 17.85 -20.65 -5.67
CA GLY A 184 18.25 -19.70 -6.71
C GLY A 184 17.09 -19.32 -7.60
N TYR A 185 16.93 -18.01 -7.80
CA TYR A 185 15.91 -17.41 -8.66
C TYR A 185 16.60 -16.71 -9.84
N ASP A 186 15.97 -16.79 -11.01
CA ASP A 186 16.45 -16.08 -12.18
C ASP A 186 15.98 -14.63 -12.17
N LEU A 187 16.91 -13.71 -11.98
CA LEU A 187 16.65 -12.28 -12.09
C LEU A 187 16.96 -11.84 -13.53
N THR A 188 15.95 -11.31 -14.21
CA THR A 188 16.04 -10.79 -15.58
C THR A 188 15.89 -9.28 -15.56
N VAL A 189 16.81 -8.59 -16.22
CA VAL A 189 16.77 -7.13 -16.40
C VAL A 189 16.78 -6.79 -17.87
N GLU A 190 15.94 -5.81 -18.25
CA GLU A 190 15.96 -5.20 -19.58
C GLU A 190 16.16 -3.71 -19.40
N ILE A 191 17.13 -3.16 -20.14
CA ILE A 191 17.47 -1.74 -20.07
C ILE A 191 17.53 -1.14 -21.47
N ARG A 192 17.33 0.16 -21.53
CA ARG A 192 17.47 0.97 -22.74
C ARG A 192 18.42 2.14 -22.47
N LEU A 193 19.37 2.36 -23.39
CA LEU A 193 20.23 3.52 -23.44
C LEU A 193 20.06 4.21 -24.78
N PHE A 194 20.03 5.53 -24.81
CA PHE A 194 19.99 6.28 -26.05
C PHE A 194 21.40 6.35 -26.69
N ALA A 195 22.40 6.58 -25.84
CA ALA A 195 23.80 6.67 -26.27
C ALA A 195 24.70 5.90 -25.30
N TRP A 196 25.82 5.37 -25.84
CA TRP A 196 26.89 4.80 -25.05
C TRP A 196 27.93 5.88 -24.76
N SER A 197 28.53 5.87 -23.57
CA SER A 197 29.55 6.83 -23.22
C SER A 197 30.84 6.56 -24.03
N ASP A 198 31.43 7.62 -24.58
CA ASP A 198 32.66 7.48 -25.36
C ASP A 198 33.83 7.04 -24.48
N GLY A 199 34.63 6.11 -25.00
CA GLY A 199 35.76 5.53 -24.27
C GLY A 199 35.42 4.46 -23.28
N GLU A 200 34.12 4.06 -23.15
CA GLU A 200 33.64 3.02 -22.26
C GLU A 200 33.31 1.75 -23.02
N ASP A 201 33.84 0.63 -22.56
CA ASP A 201 33.59 -0.69 -23.17
C ASP A 201 32.53 -1.50 -22.43
N GLU A 202 32.31 -1.22 -21.15
CA GLU A 202 31.42 -2.01 -20.30
C GLU A 202 30.51 -1.13 -19.45
N LEU A 203 29.22 -1.47 -19.42
CA LEU A 203 28.22 -0.97 -18.50
C LEU A 203 27.89 -2.04 -17.47
N ARG A 204 27.94 -1.69 -16.20
CA ARG A 204 27.56 -2.58 -15.08
C ARG A 204 26.31 -2.11 -14.39
N LEU A 205 25.42 -3.07 -14.04
CA LEU A 205 24.34 -2.85 -13.11
C LEU A 205 24.73 -3.53 -11.80
N GLU A 206 24.90 -2.73 -10.76
CA GLU A 206 25.35 -3.18 -9.44
C GLU A 206 24.19 -3.08 -8.43
N PRO A 207 23.98 -4.11 -7.58
CA PRO A 207 22.99 -4.03 -6.52
C PRO A 207 23.44 -3.05 -5.43
N LEU A 208 22.48 -2.29 -4.92
CA LEU A 208 22.60 -1.41 -3.75
C LEU A 208 21.60 -1.88 -2.70
N SER A 209 22.04 -2.07 -1.48
CA SER A 209 21.19 -2.41 -0.35
C SER A 209 21.75 -1.84 0.94
N VAL A 210 20.87 -1.64 1.91
CA VAL A 210 21.24 -1.39 3.32
C VAL A 210 21.34 -2.70 4.12
N GLU A 211 20.99 -3.83 3.49
CA GLU A 211 21.06 -5.14 4.11
C GLU A 211 22.50 -5.63 4.19
N PRO A 212 22.86 -6.42 5.23
CA PRO A 212 24.18 -7.03 5.33
C PRO A 212 24.50 -7.91 4.09
N SER A 213 25.72 -7.81 3.60
CA SER A 213 26.15 -8.50 2.38
C SER A 213 26.14 -10.03 2.45
N ASP A 214 26.11 -10.60 3.66
CA ASP A 214 25.96 -12.02 3.93
C ASP A 214 24.51 -12.54 3.81
N SER A 215 23.56 -11.60 3.76
CA SER A 215 22.12 -11.93 3.68
C SER A 215 21.67 -12.35 2.28
N TYR A 216 22.47 -12.10 1.25
CA TYR A 216 22.08 -12.34 -0.13
C TYR A 216 23.27 -12.52 -1.10
N GLU A 217 22.97 -13.15 -2.23
CA GLU A 217 23.80 -13.13 -3.43
C GLU A 217 22.99 -12.53 -4.57
N LEU A 218 23.18 -11.26 -4.83
CA LEU A 218 22.57 -10.57 -5.97
C LEU A 218 23.59 -10.40 -7.08
N PRO A 219 23.23 -10.69 -8.35
CA PRO A 219 24.16 -10.63 -9.45
C PRO A 219 24.50 -9.20 -9.86
N VAL A 220 25.74 -8.97 -10.28
CA VAL A 220 26.13 -7.83 -11.10
C VAL A 220 25.91 -8.18 -12.54
N PHE A 221 25.19 -7.36 -13.29
CA PHE A 221 25.02 -7.53 -14.73
C PHE A 221 26.03 -6.67 -15.46
N SER A 222 26.73 -7.25 -16.44
CA SER A 222 27.72 -6.58 -17.27
C SER A 222 27.30 -6.64 -18.73
N PHE A 223 27.35 -5.52 -19.40
CA PHE A 223 27.06 -5.38 -20.83
C PHE A 223 28.23 -4.75 -21.54
N THR A 224 28.74 -5.43 -22.54
CA THR A 224 29.74 -4.87 -23.45
C THR A 224 29.08 -3.93 -24.46
N ARG A 225 29.80 -2.91 -24.90
CA ARG A 225 29.31 -1.96 -25.90
C ARG A 225 28.86 -2.70 -27.18
N PRO A 226 27.57 -2.59 -27.57
CA PRO A 226 27.12 -3.16 -28.84
C PRO A 226 27.73 -2.43 -30.03
N SER A 227 27.89 -3.12 -31.15
CA SER A 227 28.29 -2.50 -32.41
C SER A 227 27.18 -1.63 -32.99
N GLY A 228 27.53 -0.44 -33.50
CA GLY A 228 26.57 0.49 -34.12
C GLY A 228 26.19 1.69 -33.24
N GLY A 229 25.29 2.53 -33.75
CA GLY A 229 24.72 3.69 -33.04
C GLY A 229 23.47 3.32 -32.27
N GLY A 230 23.22 4.05 -31.16
CA GLY A 230 22.01 3.86 -30.33
C GLY A 230 20.70 4.14 -31.08
N PRO A 231 19.53 3.88 -30.45
CA PRO A 231 19.39 3.43 -29.07
C PRO A 231 19.72 1.94 -28.89
N PHE A 232 20.31 1.61 -27.74
CA PHE A 232 20.66 0.24 -27.38
C PHE A 232 19.61 -0.37 -26.47
N PHE A 233 19.23 -1.63 -26.76
CA PHE A 233 18.33 -2.44 -25.93
C PHE A 233 19.11 -3.65 -25.44
N LEU A 234 19.26 -3.77 -24.12
CA LEU A 234 20.09 -4.80 -23.52
C LEU A 234 19.26 -5.62 -22.54
N LYS A 235 19.46 -6.93 -22.60
CA LYS A 235 18.79 -7.88 -21.72
C LYS A 235 19.83 -8.83 -21.12
N ALA A 236 19.70 -9.08 -19.82
CA ALA A 236 20.52 -10.07 -19.15
C ALA A 236 19.68 -10.83 -18.11
N ARG A 237 20.08 -12.09 -17.89
CA ARG A 237 19.50 -12.97 -16.89
C ARG A 237 20.64 -13.58 -16.07
N LYS A 238 20.52 -13.48 -14.73
CA LYS A 238 21.47 -14.09 -13.80
C LYS A 238 20.74 -14.59 -12.56
N ARG A 239 21.38 -15.52 -11.87
CA ARG A 239 20.83 -16.13 -10.65
C ARG A 239 21.04 -15.22 -9.45
N MET A 240 20.02 -15.12 -8.58
CA MET A 240 20.09 -14.53 -7.25
C MET A 240 19.73 -15.55 -6.20
N VAL A 241 20.25 -15.38 -4.98
CA VAL A 241 19.98 -16.25 -3.83
C VAL A 241 19.79 -15.40 -2.58
N LEU A 242 18.78 -15.70 -1.76
CA LEU A 242 18.62 -15.12 -0.44
C LEU A 242 19.11 -16.10 0.62
N LYS A 243 19.99 -15.66 1.53
CA LYS A 243 20.67 -16.51 2.51
C LYS A 243 20.17 -16.31 3.95
N ARG A 244 19.49 -15.18 4.20
CA ARG A 244 19.00 -14.85 5.54
C ARG A 244 17.49 -14.74 5.54
N ALA A 245 16.85 -15.51 6.42
CA ALA A 245 15.42 -15.42 6.63
C ALA A 245 15.04 -14.09 7.29
N THR A 246 13.91 -13.52 6.85
CA THR A 246 13.24 -12.44 7.55
C THR A 246 12.32 -13.01 8.62
N SER A 247 12.22 -12.34 9.78
CA SER A 247 11.21 -12.72 10.77
C SER A 247 9.79 -12.48 10.22
N PHE A 248 8.80 -13.14 10.83
CA PHE A 248 7.40 -13.04 10.41
C PHE A 248 6.90 -11.59 10.32
N LEU A 249 7.28 -10.73 11.28
CA LEU A 249 6.89 -9.32 11.32
C LEU A 249 7.88 -8.37 10.63
N ALA A 250 8.99 -8.87 10.08
CA ALA A 250 9.97 -8.01 9.44
C ALA A 250 9.40 -7.31 8.19
N ARG A 251 9.95 -6.15 7.88
CA ARG A 251 9.74 -5.52 6.58
C ARG A 251 10.45 -6.33 5.50
N PRO A 252 10.01 -6.22 4.24
CA PRO A 252 10.72 -6.84 3.13
C PRO A 252 12.17 -6.32 3.06
N LEU A 253 13.07 -7.17 2.56
CA LEU A 253 14.41 -6.76 2.19
C LEU A 253 14.32 -5.88 0.94
N GLU A 254 14.97 -4.72 0.97
CA GLU A 254 14.90 -3.74 -0.12
C GLU A 254 16.26 -3.65 -0.82
N PHE A 255 16.25 -3.85 -2.12
CA PHE A 255 17.40 -3.75 -2.98
C PHE A 255 17.12 -2.80 -4.12
N SER A 256 18.14 -2.11 -4.59
CA SER A 256 18.07 -1.27 -5.78
C SER A 256 19.25 -1.56 -6.68
N TYR A 257 19.11 -1.34 -7.98
CA TYR A 257 20.22 -1.44 -8.93
C TYR A 257 20.63 -0.04 -9.39
N ARG A 258 21.93 0.18 -9.49
CA ARG A 258 22.49 1.36 -10.15
C ARG A 258 23.25 0.93 -11.40
N ALA A 259 23.25 1.79 -12.41
CA ALA A 259 24.09 1.64 -13.57
C ALA A 259 25.40 2.41 -13.38
N ARG A 260 26.51 1.83 -13.81
CA ARG A 260 27.84 2.43 -13.77
C ARG A 260 28.68 1.97 -14.95
N PHE A 261 29.35 2.89 -15.60
CA PHE A 261 30.45 2.55 -16.51
C PHE A 261 31.74 2.26 -15.74
N THR A 262 32.72 1.64 -16.41
CA THR A 262 34.01 1.29 -15.78
C THR A 262 34.78 2.55 -15.36
N SER A 263 34.65 3.66 -16.10
CA SER A 263 35.09 4.97 -15.64
C SER A 263 34.15 5.55 -14.59
N ALA A 264 34.65 6.47 -13.79
CA ALA A 264 33.86 7.13 -12.75
C ALA A 264 32.77 8.09 -13.29
N ARG A 265 32.35 7.95 -14.55
CA ARG A 265 31.35 8.82 -15.17
C ARG A 265 29.97 8.61 -14.59
N GLU A 266 29.32 9.68 -14.26
CA GLU A 266 27.97 9.68 -13.63
C GLU A 266 26.94 9.21 -14.66
N VAL A 267 26.11 8.21 -14.26
CA VAL A 267 25.05 7.63 -15.07
C VAL A 267 23.72 7.83 -14.36
N ASN A 268 22.79 8.54 -14.98
CA ASN A 268 21.45 8.65 -14.48
C ASN A 268 20.68 7.36 -14.72
N THR A 269 20.00 6.87 -13.70
CA THR A 269 19.27 5.61 -13.74
C THR A 269 17.79 5.85 -13.50
N GLU A 270 16.95 5.43 -14.43
CA GLU A 270 15.48 5.62 -14.36
C GLU A 270 14.73 4.30 -14.53
N GLY A 271 13.46 4.29 -14.16
CA GLY A 271 12.57 3.13 -14.29
C GLY A 271 12.58 2.18 -13.10
N GLN A 272 11.90 1.03 -13.28
CA GLN A 272 11.72 0.03 -12.21
C GLN A 272 13.03 -0.76 -11.99
N ARG A 273 13.73 -0.42 -10.94
CA ARG A 273 15.01 -1.03 -10.54
C ARG A 273 15.07 -1.47 -9.08
N HIS A 274 13.93 -1.39 -8.39
CA HIS A 274 13.83 -1.77 -6.98
C HIS A 274 13.27 -3.18 -6.87
N LEU A 275 13.90 -3.97 -6.01
CA LEU A 275 13.51 -5.32 -5.66
C LEU A 275 13.15 -5.32 -4.17
N SER A 276 11.92 -5.65 -3.84
CA SER A 276 11.42 -5.76 -2.47
C SER A 276 10.97 -7.19 -2.24
N VAL A 277 11.71 -7.96 -1.46
CA VAL A 277 11.49 -9.40 -1.29
C VAL A 277 11.34 -9.78 0.17
N ARG A 278 10.59 -10.83 0.42
CA ARG A 278 10.51 -11.51 1.70
C ARG A 278 11.10 -12.90 1.61
N CYS A 279 11.86 -13.24 2.63
CA CYS A 279 12.44 -14.56 2.78
C CYS A 279 12.01 -15.11 4.15
N PHE A 280 10.71 -15.40 4.30
CA PHE A 280 10.16 -15.97 5.52
C PHE A 280 10.32 -17.50 5.48
N ASP A 281 10.87 -18.07 6.55
CA ASP A 281 10.99 -19.49 6.73
C ASP A 281 10.17 -19.93 7.96
N PRO A 282 9.00 -20.55 7.76
CA PRO A 282 8.13 -20.96 8.86
C PRO A 282 8.78 -21.99 9.80
N ARG A 283 9.84 -22.69 9.37
CA ARG A 283 10.56 -23.64 10.22
C ARG A 283 11.46 -22.92 11.24
N ARG A 284 11.90 -21.71 10.92
CA ARG A 284 12.75 -20.91 11.82
C ARG A 284 11.97 -19.96 12.72
N ASP A 285 10.81 -19.49 12.25
CA ASP A 285 9.94 -18.55 12.97
C ASP A 285 8.47 -18.99 12.87
N PRO A 286 8.10 -20.17 13.42
CA PRO A 286 6.76 -20.70 13.31
C PRO A 286 5.75 -19.85 14.10
N GLN A 287 4.62 -19.53 13.49
CA GLN A 287 3.53 -18.80 14.11
C GLN A 287 2.40 -19.72 14.57
N SER A 288 2.03 -20.68 13.74
CA SER A 288 0.97 -21.66 14.01
C SER A 288 1.50 -23.06 14.31
N GLY A 289 2.72 -23.36 13.85
CA GLY A 289 3.31 -24.69 13.82
C GLY A 289 2.97 -25.49 12.56
N TYR A 290 2.24 -24.91 11.61
CA TYR A 290 1.88 -25.52 10.33
C TYR A 290 2.37 -24.61 9.19
N GLU A 291 3.31 -25.12 8.38
CA GLU A 291 3.99 -24.36 7.33
C GLU A 291 3.02 -23.66 6.38
N GLN A 292 1.98 -24.35 5.93
CA GLN A 292 0.99 -23.79 5.00
C GLN A 292 0.15 -22.68 5.63
N VAL A 293 -0.21 -22.85 6.90
CA VAL A 293 -0.91 -21.82 7.68
C VAL A 293 -0.02 -20.58 7.84
N ASP A 294 1.26 -20.79 8.19
CA ASP A 294 2.21 -19.69 8.41
C ASP A 294 2.47 -18.90 7.13
N LEU A 295 2.58 -19.57 5.98
CA LEU A 295 2.68 -18.92 4.67
C LEU A 295 1.41 -18.12 4.34
N LYS A 296 0.23 -18.66 4.67
CA LYS A 296 -1.04 -17.93 4.48
C LYS A 296 -1.15 -16.71 5.39
N LEU A 297 -0.66 -16.79 6.62
CA LEU A 297 -0.59 -15.66 7.54
C LEU A 297 0.33 -14.54 7.03
N VAL A 298 1.37 -14.86 6.27
CA VAL A 298 2.19 -13.84 5.57
C VAL A 298 1.35 -13.06 4.57
N GLU A 299 0.50 -13.73 3.79
CA GLU A 299 -0.42 -13.05 2.85
C GLU A 299 -1.41 -12.15 3.61
N VAL A 300 -2.03 -12.66 4.68
CA VAL A 300 -2.95 -11.90 5.56
C VAL A 300 -2.27 -10.66 6.12
N ARG A 301 -1.07 -10.80 6.67
CA ARG A 301 -0.27 -9.69 7.19
C ARG A 301 -0.03 -8.62 6.13
N ASP A 302 0.30 -9.05 4.92
CA ASP A 302 0.63 -8.16 3.82
C ASP A 302 -0.59 -7.40 3.29
N LEU A 303 -1.75 -8.05 3.30
CA LEU A 303 -3.02 -7.40 2.99
C LEU A 303 -3.41 -6.41 4.10
N ALA A 304 -3.29 -6.81 5.37
CA ALA A 304 -3.60 -5.97 6.52
C ALA A 304 -2.74 -4.69 6.56
N ARG A 305 -1.45 -4.78 6.23
CA ARG A 305 -0.54 -3.63 6.15
C ARG A 305 -0.86 -2.61 5.06
N LYS A 306 -1.65 -2.99 4.05
CA LYS A 306 -2.08 -2.06 2.99
C LYS A 306 -3.15 -1.08 3.47
N ALA A 307 -3.86 -1.40 4.55
CA ALA A 307 -4.86 -0.51 5.12
C ALA A 307 -4.20 0.72 5.78
N SER A 308 -4.76 1.90 5.53
CA SER A 308 -4.27 3.14 6.14
C SER A 308 -4.51 3.17 7.65
N GLY A 309 -3.57 3.73 8.41
CA GLY A 309 -3.70 3.93 9.86
C GLY A 309 -3.60 2.66 10.71
N VAL A 310 -2.98 1.60 10.19
CA VAL A 310 -2.73 0.37 10.95
C VAL A 310 -1.61 0.59 11.97
N ASN A 311 -1.90 0.26 13.23
CA ASN A 311 -0.92 0.24 14.31
C ASN A 311 -0.20 -1.11 14.32
N ASP A 312 1.14 -1.10 14.32
CA ASP A 312 1.95 -2.33 14.29
C ASP A 312 1.70 -3.24 15.50
N SER A 313 1.43 -2.68 16.69
CA SER A 313 1.11 -3.46 17.89
C SER A 313 -0.25 -4.16 17.76
N GLU A 314 -1.26 -3.48 17.24
CA GLU A 314 -2.59 -4.05 17.03
C GLU A 314 -2.55 -5.13 15.95
N LEU A 315 -1.83 -4.87 14.85
CA LEU A 315 -1.60 -5.87 13.81
C LEU A 315 -0.89 -7.12 14.35
N ASN A 316 0.13 -6.92 15.21
CA ASN A 316 0.83 -8.03 15.83
C ASN A 316 -0.10 -8.89 16.71
N ASN A 317 -0.93 -8.27 17.55
CA ASN A 317 -1.89 -8.98 18.39
C ASN A 317 -2.91 -9.77 17.55
N PHE A 318 -3.39 -9.17 16.46
CA PHE A 318 -4.27 -9.82 15.50
C PHE A 318 -3.60 -11.06 14.87
N LEU A 319 -2.36 -10.92 14.41
CA LEU A 319 -1.63 -12.03 13.76
C LEU A 319 -1.26 -13.14 14.75
N VAL A 320 -0.96 -12.81 16.00
CA VAL A 320 -0.74 -13.81 17.07
C VAL A 320 -2.02 -14.63 17.30
N LEU A 321 -3.17 -13.97 17.38
CA LEU A 321 -4.45 -14.66 17.53
C LEU A 321 -4.77 -15.52 16.30
N MET A 322 -4.60 -14.97 15.10
CA MET A 322 -4.78 -15.70 13.84
C MET A 322 -3.87 -16.93 13.74
N GLY A 323 -2.61 -16.82 14.17
CA GLY A 323 -1.66 -17.91 14.22
C GLY A 323 -2.08 -19.01 15.20
N ALA A 324 -2.58 -18.62 16.37
CA ALA A 324 -3.06 -19.56 17.37
C ALA A 324 -4.32 -20.32 16.89
N VAL A 325 -5.30 -19.59 16.31
CA VAL A 325 -6.53 -20.22 15.76
C VAL A 325 -6.21 -21.07 14.54
N GLY A 326 -5.36 -20.58 13.62
CA GLY A 326 -4.91 -21.33 12.46
C GLY A 326 -4.13 -22.61 12.84
N GLY A 327 -3.33 -22.54 13.92
CA GLY A 327 -2.65 -23.72 14.48
C GLY A 327 -3.64 -24.75 15.05
N ILE A 328 -4.74 -24.30 15.67
CA ILE A 328 -5.81 -25.21 16.12
C ILE A 328 -6.54 -25.82 14.92
N ALA A 329 -6.77 -25.04 13.84
CA ALA A 329 -7.37 -25.56 12.61
C ALA A 329 -6.48 -26.66 11.98
N GLY A 330 -5.16 -26.45 11.94
CA GLY A 330 -4.21 -27.47 11.47
C GLY A 330 -4.23 -28.72 12.35
N GLN A 331 -4.26 -28.56 13.66
CA GLN A 331 -4.36 -29.66 14.61
C GLN A 331 -5.69 -30.41 14.50
N ALA A 332 -6.80 -29.67 14.33
CA ALA A 332 -8.12 -30.27 14.15
C ALA A 332 -8.17 -31.16 12.91
N PHE A 333 -7.51 -30.74 11.84
CA PHE A 333 -7.38 -31.52 10.63
C PHE A 333 -6.52 -32.78 10.84
N GLN A 334 -5.41 -32.67 11.56
CA GLN A 334 -4.47 -33.76 11.79
C GLN A 334 -5.03 -34.78 12.78
N ASP A 335 -5.63 -34.33 13.90
CA ASP A 335 -5.97 -35.15 15.05
C ASP A 335 -7.48 -35.36 15.20
N ASN A 336 -8.31 -34.87 14.26
CA ASN A 336 -9.77 -34.90 14.32
C ASN A 336 -10.30 -34.38 15.67
N LEU A 337 -9.83 -33.17 16.11
CA LEU A 337 -10.14 -32.62 17.45
C LEU A 337 -11.64 -32.38 17.71
N PHE A 338 -12.43 -32.18 16.65
CA PHE A 338 -13.84 -31.87 16.74
C PHE A 338 -14.68 -32.96 16.05
N PRO A 339 -14.73 -34.19 16.61
CA PRO A 339 -15.51 -35.28 16.03
C PRO A 339 -16.99 -35.09 16.27
N GLY A 340 -17.84 -35.48 15.32
CA GLY A 340 -19.30 -35.37 15.43
C GLY A 340 -19.82 -33.94 15.40
N THR A 341 -21.01 -33.74 15.94
CA THR A 341 -21.69 -32.44 15.96
C THR A 341 -21.46 -31.70 17.25
N TRP A 342 -21.15 -30.40 17.16
CA TRP A 342 -20.86 -29.54 18.28
C TRP A 342 -21.89 -28.40 18.41
N SER A 343 -22.23 -28.00 19.62
CA SER A 343 -22.90 -26.73 19.88
C SER A 343 -21.91 -25.59 19.93
N GLU A 344 -22.38 -24.36 19.76
CA GLU A 344 -21.54 -23.16 19.84
C GLU A 344 -20.89 -23.02 21.23
N GLN A 345 -21.62 -23.35 22.29
CA GLN A 345 -21.14 -23.30 23.68
C GLN A 345 -20.03 -24.35 23.96
N GLU A 346 -20.19 -25.57 23.46
CA GLU A 346 -19.15 -26.62 23.56
C GLU A 346 -17.90 -26.21 22.79
N PHE A 347 -18.08 -25.72 21.57
CA PHE A 347 -16.98 -25.24 20.75
C PHE A 347 -16.24 -24.08 21.40
N GLN A 348 -16.97 -23.08 21.93
CA GLN A 348 -16.36 -21.95 22.65
C GLN A 348 -15.54 -22.43 23.85
N SER A 349 -16.07 -23.34 24.64
CA SER A 349 -15.40 -23.86 25.83
C SER A 349 -14.11 -24.59 25.47
N GLU A 350 -14.14 -25.41 24.43
CA GLU A 350 -12.97 -26.18 23.98
C GLU A 350 -11.95 -25.27 23.29
N LEU A 351 -12.38 -24.38 22.41
CA LEU A 351 -11.47 -23.44 21.74
C LEU A 351 -10.78 -22.53 22.76
N LYS A 352 -11.52 -22.02 23.76
CA LYS A 352 -10.94 -21.26 24.87
C LYS A 352 -9.87 -22.07 25.60
N ARG A 353 -10.15 -23.34 25.93
CA ARG A 353 -9.18 -24.23 26.58
C ARG A 353 -7.91 -24.39 25.73
N LEU A 354 -8.05 -24.65 24.43
CA LEU A 354 -6.95 -24.84 23.50
C LEU A 354 -6.12 -23.55 23.32
N LEU A 355 -6.78 -22.40 23.22
CA LEU A 355 -6.10 -21.10 23.09
C LEU A 355 -5.32 -20.77 24.37
N ARG A 356 -5.87 -21.01 25.56
CA ARG A 356 -5.19 -20.76 26.83
C ARG A 356 -3.96 -21.65 27.05
N LEU A 357 -3.88 -22.80 26.40
CA LEU A 357 -2.69 -23.64 26.42
C LEU A 357 -1.56 -23.12 25.53
N ARG A 358 -1.84 -22.17 24.63
CA ARG A 358 -0.82 -21.56 23.78
C ARG A 358 -0.03 -20.51 24.58
N PRO A 359 1.31 -20.62 24.69
CA PRO A 359 2.13 -19.70 25.49
C PRO A 359 1.98 -18.22 25.07
N THR A 360 1.69 -17.97 23.78
CA THR A 360 1.52 -16.62 23.23
C THR A 360 0.17 -15.99 23.57
N ILE A 361 -0.82 -16.77 23.98
CA ILE A 361 -2.18 -16.35 24.35
C ILE A 361 -2.37 -16.40 25.87
N GLY A 362 -2.25 -17.58 26.47
CA GLY A 362 -2.27 -17.79 27.91
C GLY A 362 -3.47 -17.15 28.62
N SER A 363 -3.16 -16.48 29.74
CA SER A 363 -4.18 -15.82 30.58
C SER A 363 -4.70 -14.50 30.03
N GLU A 364 -4.16 -13.99 28.94
CA GLU A 364 -4.62 -12.74 28.32
C GLU A 364 -5.88 -12.91 27.46
N LEU A 365 -6.41 -14.13 27.36
CA LEU A 365 -7.68 -14.41 26.71
C LEU A 365 -8.83 -14.11 27.66
N GLU A 366 -9.61 -13.09 27.33
CA GLU A 366 -10.81 -12.65 28.04
C GLU A 366 -12.07 -13.31 27.47
N GLU A 367 -13.07 -13.54 28.31
CA GLU A 367 -14.34 -14.15 27.96
C GLU A 367 -15.47 -13.14 28.11
N HIS A 368 -16.40 -13.13 27.17
CA HIS A 368 -17.60 -12.29 27.16
C HIS A 368 -17.35 -10.78 27.37
N PRO A 369 -16.39 -10.16 26.70
CA PRO A 369 -16.22 -8.72 26.85
C PRO A 369 -17.40 -7.95 26.25
N HIS A 370 -17.99 -7.03 27.03
CA HIS A 370 -19.10 -6.18 26.58
C HIS A 370 -18.63 -5.14 25.58
N VAL A 371 -19.28 -5.04 24.41
CA VAL A 371 -18.97 -4.06 23.37
C VAL A 371 -20.22 -3.61 22.63
N SER A 372 -20.42 -2.30 22.48
CA SER A 372 -21.47 -1.69 21.63
C SER A 372 -22.88 -2.28 21.80
N GLY A 373 -23.24 -2.63 23.03
CA GLY A 373 -24.54 -3.22 23.32
C GLY A 373 -24.66 -4.71 23.04
N GLY A 374 -23.59 -5.39 22.70
CA GLY A 374 -23.48 -6.84 22.55
C GLY A 374 -22.38 -7.45 23.42
N ILE A 375 -22.26 -8.76 23.37
CA ILE A 375 -21.21 -9.54 24.04
C ILE A 375 -20.51 -10.34 22.98
N THR A 376 -19.18 -10.18 22.84
CA THR A 376 -18.37 -11.04 21.98
C THR A 376 -17.99 -12.31 22.74
N ASP A 377 -17.73 -13.40 22.03
CA ASP A 377 -17.38 -14.66 22.65
C ASP A 377 -16.07 -14.60 23.43
N LEU A 378 -15.01 -14.17 22.74
CA LEU A 378 -13.65 -14.10 23.30
C LEU A 378 -12.94 -12.80 22.84
N SER A 379 -11.91 -12.39 23.59
CA SER A 379 -11.04 -11.29 23.23
C SER A 379 -9.60 -11.56 23.65
N PHE A 380 -8.65 -11.22 22.80
CA PHE A 380 -7.22 -11.28 23.11
C PHE A 380 -6.57 -9.92 22.87
N ARG A 381 -6.08 -9.26 23.91
CA ARG A 381 -5.48 -7.92 23.84
C ARG A 381 -6.33 -6.95 23.01
N HIS A 382 -7.63 -6.96 23.26
CA HIS A 382 -8.64 -6.18 22.53
C HIS A 382 -8.96 -6.62 21.09
N VAL A 383 -8.30 -7.63 20.53
CA VAL A 383 -8.72 -8.25 19.27
C VAL A 383 -9.91 -9.15 19.53
N ARG A 384 -11.04 -8.84 18.89
CA ARG A 384 -12.29 -9.59 19.07
C ARG A 384 -12.24 -10.90 18.30
N LEU A 385 -12.72 -11.96 18.93
CA LEU A 385 -12.89 -13.28 18.34
C LEU A 385 -14.35 -13.70 18.46
N GLU A 386 -15.00 -13.82 17.32
CA GLU A 386 -16.38 -14.27 17.18
C GLU A 386 -16.38 -15.73 16.76
N LEU A 387 -17.24 -16.54 17.37
CA LEU A 387 -17.31 -17.98 17.13
C LEU A 387 -18.66 -18.33 16.50
N LYS A 388 -18.65 -19.26 15.58
CA LYS A 388 -19.86 -19.83 14.97
C LYS A 388 -19.71 -21.32 14.75
N VAL A 389 -20.82 -22.05 14.76
CA VAL A 389 -20.86 -23.47 14.42
C VAL A 389 -21.93 -23.69 13.36
N ILE A 390 -21.52 -24.32 12.26
CA ILE A 390 -22.40 -24.72 11.15
C ILE A 390 -22.42 -26.24 11.10
N LYS A 391 -23.64 -26.85 11.01
CA LYS A 391 -23.86 -28.31 11.15
C LYS A 391 -24.50 -28.93 9.90
N ASP A 392 -25.20 -28.13 9.13
CA ASP A 392 -26.16 -28.56 8.10
C ASP A 392 -25.59 -28.60 6.70
N HIS A 393 -24.43 -27.95 6.48
CA HIS A 393 -23.77 -27.95 5.18
C HIS A 393 -22.27 -27.73 5.31
N TYR A 394 -21.54 -28.05 4.25
CA TYR A 394 -20.10 -27.77 4.14
C TYR A 394 -19.86 -26.25 4.06
N VAL A 395 -19.10 -25.73 5.02
CA VAL A 395 -18.83 -24.27 5.13
C VAL A 395 -17.91 -23.82 4.02
N THR A 396 -18.34 -22.78 3.31
CA THR A 396 -17.59 -22.10 2.26
C THR A 396 -17.21 -20.67 2.69
N ARG A 397 -16.42 -19.99 1.89
CA ARG A 397 -16.08 -18.59 2.14
C ARG A 397 -17.32 -17.68 2.09
N ASP A 398 -18.30 -18.00 1.27
CA ASP A 398 -19.54 -17.21 1.16
C ASP A 398 -20.37 -17.25 2.43
N ASP A 399 -20.33 -18.36 3.16
CA ASP A 399 -21.02 -18.49 4.46
C ASP A 399 -20.39 -17.55 5.51
N LEU A 400 -19.10 -17.28 5.43
CA LEU A 400 -18.41 -16.35 6.33
C LEU A 400 -18.93 -14.92 6.16
N LEU A 401 -19.34 -14.53 4.95
CA LEU A 401 -19.82 -13.18 4.65
C LEU A 401 -21.08 -12.82 5.45
N ILE A 402 -21.89 -13.83 5.82
CA ILE A 402 -23.11 -13.64 6.60
C ILE A 402 -22.79 -13.12 8.00
N PHE A 403 -21.66 -13.51 8.57
CA PHE A 403 -21.26 -13.16 9.94
C PHE A 403 -20.39 -11.89 10.02
N LEU A 404 -19.87 -11.41 8.88
CA LEU A 404 -19.01 -10.22 8.86
C LEU A 404 -19.66 -8.96 9.46
N PRO A 405 -20.96 -8.66 9.25
CA PRO A 405 -21.57 -7.48 9.85
C PRO A 405 -21.51 -7.50 11.38
N GLN A 406 -21.73 -8.64 12.02
CA GLN A 406 -21.71 -8.81 13.47
C GLN A 406 -20.31 -8.52 14.04
N ILE A 407 -19.29 -9.21 13.57
CA ILE A 407 -17.91 -9.00 14.05
C ILE A 407 -17.43 -7.58 13.74
N THR A 408 -17.78 -7.02 12.56
CA THR A 408 -17.43 -5.65 12.19
C THR A 408 -18.01 -4.64 13.17
N GLN A 409 -19.26 -4.82 13.63
CA GLN A 409 -19.90 -3.97 14.63
C GLN A 409 -19.16 -4.03 15.98
N TYR A 410 -18.73 -5.19 16.41
CA TYR A 410 -17.97 -5.36 17.65
C TYR A 410 -16.60 -4.71 17.59
N VAL A 411 -15.89 -4.86 16.48
CA VAL A 411 -14.59 -4.22 16.26
C VAL A 411 -14.74 -2.70 16.21
N ALA A 412 -15.70 -2.17 15.44
CA ALA A 412 -15.99 -0.74 15.36
C ALA A 412 -16.32 -0.13 16.72
N GLY A 413 -17.11 -0.84 17.53
CA GLY A 413 -17.52 -0.38 18.86
C GLY A 413 -16.40 -0.36 19.89
N SER A 414 -15.30 -1.06 19.65
CA SER A 414 -14.11 -1.06 20.51
C SER A 414 -13.02 -0.08 20.06
N ASP A 415 -13.27 0.72 19.04
CA ASP A 415 -12.28 1.63 18.41
C ASP A 415 -11.00 0.86 17.97
N LYS A 416 -11.20 -0.37 17.48
CA LYS A 416 -10.15 -1.25 16.99
C LYS A 416 -10.31 -1.49 15.50
N ARG A 417 -9.27 -2.09 14.91
CA ARG A 417 -9.15 -2.23 13.47
C ARG A 417 -9.20 -3.68 12.99
N PHE A 418 -9.00 -4.62 13.91
CA PHE A 418 -8.92 -6.03 13.59
C PHE A 418 -9.84 -6.87 14.44
N GLY A 419 -10.47 -7.86 13.81
CA GLY A 419 -11.22 -8.93 14.46
C GLY A 419 -10.94 -10.27 13.82
N VAL A 420 -11.31 -11.34 14.50
CA VAL A 420 -11.17 -12.72 14.02
C VAL A 420 -12.52 -13.39 14.09
N LEU A 421 -12.95 -13.96 12.96
CA LEU A 421 -14.12 -14.84 12.87
C LEU A 421 -13.62 -16.28 12.80
N CYS A 422 -14.05 -17.12 13.73
CA CYS A 422 -13.70 -18.53 13.73
C CYS A 422 -14.97 -19.38 13.59
N VAL A 423 -15.08 -20.14 12.53
CA VAL A 423 -16.25 -20.96 12.24
C VAL A 423 -15.88 -22.43 12.30
N LEU A 424 -16.52 -23.19 13.18
CA LEU A 424 -16.44 -24.65 13.18
C LEU A 424 -17.42 -25.20 12.14
N ASP A 425 -16.90 -25.85 11.14
CA ASP A 425 -17.69 -26.68 10.23
C ASP A 425 -17.87 -28.07 10.85
N SER A 426 -19.01 -28.27 11.52
CA SER A 426 -19.38 -29.52 12.18
C SER A 426 -20.30 -30.40 11.31
N SER A 427 -20.45 -30.07 10.01
CA SER A 427 -21.16 -30.91 9.06
C SER A 427 -20.42 -32.21 8.78
N GLU A 428 -21.12 -33.27 8.43
CA GLU A 428 -20.51 -34.54 8.02
C GLU A 428 -19.72 -34.39 6.71
N LYS A 429 -18.47 -34.85 6.69
CA LYS A 429 -17.62 -34.77 5.52
C LYS A 429 -17.66 -36.09 4.73
N GLN A 430 -18.01 -35.99 3.44
CA GLN A 430 -18.07 -37.16 2.55
C GLN A 430 -16.82 -37.30 1.67
N GLY A 431 -15.80 -36.50 1.87
CA GLY A 431 -14.58 -36.49 1.07
C GLY A 431 -13.40 -35.86 1.81
N LEU A 432 -12.27 -35.78 1.11
CA LEU A 432 -11.09 -35.09 1.62
C LEU A 432 -11.39 -33.60 1.77
N PRO A 433 -11.11 -33.02 2.95
CA PRO A 433 -11.29 -31.58 3.14
C PRO A 433 -10.25 -30.79 2.34
N SER A 434 -10.54 -29.48 2.13
CA SER A 434 -9.61 -28.51 1.56
C SER A 434 -8.33 -28.37 2.38
N SER A 435 -7.29 -27.78 1.80
CA SER A 435 -6.09 -27.41 2.58
C SER A 435 -6.47 -26.43 3.70
N VAL A 436 -5.89 -26.60 4.87
CA VAL A 436 -6.09 -25.68 6.01
C VAL A 436 -5.76 -24.22 5.61
N ALA A 437 -4.84 -24.01 4.69
CA ALA A 437 -4.51 -22.67 4.18
C ALA A 437 -5.66 -22.04 3.37
N ASP A 438 -6.47 -22.85 2.67
CA ASP A 438 -7.63 -22.40 1.91
C ASP A 438 -8.78 -21.98 2.83
N ASP A 439 -8.81 -22.50 4.05
CA ASP A 439 -9.78 -22.21 5.09
C ASP A 439 -9.44 -20.93 5.89
N ILE A 440 -8.37 -20.22 5.51
CA ILE A 440 -7.95 -18.95 6.10
C ILE A 440 -8.15 -17.84 5.07
N SER A 441 -8.89 -16.79 5.45
CA SER A 441 -9.11 -15.61 4.60
C SER A 441 -8.97 -14.32 5.37
N TYR A 442 -8.92 -13.21 4.63
CA TYR A 442 -8.87 -11.85 5.17
C TYR A 442 -9.79 -10.95 4.36
N GLU A 443 -10.72 -10.31 5.04
CA GLU A 443 -11.70 -9.40 4.45
C GLU A 443 -11.52 -8.00 4.99
N VAL A 444 -11.72 -7.00 4.14
CA VAL A 444 -11.70 -5.59 4.53
C VAL A 444 -13.12 -5.06 4.41
N THR A 445 -13.63 -4.54 5.50
CA THR A 445 -14.99 -3.97 5.56
C THR A 445 -14.93 -2.54 6.07
N THR A 446 -15.97 -1.76 5.82
CA THR A 446 -16.18 -0.46 6.43
C THR A 446 -17.21 -0.60 7.54
N GLY A 447 -17.04 0.17 8.62
CA GLY A 447 -18.03 0.14 9.72
C GLY A 447 -19.47 0.41 9.23
N PRO A 448 -20.49 0.12 10.04
CA PRO A 448 -21.93 0.15 9.65
C PRO A 448 -22.40 1.46 9.02
N SER A 449 -21.72 2.56 9.30
CA SER A 449 -22.03 3.88 8.72
C SER A 449 -21.37 4.12 7.34
N GLY A 450 -20.56 3.19 6.84
CA GLY A 450 -19.73 3.40 5.66
C GLY A 450 -18.68 4.51 5.82
N ARG A 451 -18.63 5.12 7.00
CA ARG A 451 -17.75 6.23 7.37
C ARG A 451 -16.76 5.71 8.41
N GLY A 452 -15.51 5.86 8.15
CA GLY A 452 -14.45 5.44 9.08
C GLY A 452 -13.29 4.76 8.38
N LEU A 453 -12.32 4.41 9.19
CA LEU A 453 -11.17 3.68 8.71
C LEU A 453 -11.57 2.22 8.43
N PRO A 454 -11.01 1.56 7.40
CA PRO A 454 -11.34 0.17 7.09
C PRO A 454 -11.01 -0.77 8.26
N ILE A 455 -11.88 -1.76 8.47
CA ILE A 455 -11.75 -2.80 9.48
C ILE A 455 -11.33 -4.08 8.78
N GLY A 456 -10.29 -4.73 9.29
CA GLY A 456 -9.81 -6.01 8.80
C GLY A 456 -10.34 -7.18 9.63
N ILE A 457 -10.97 -8.13 8.97
CA ILE A 457 -11.47 -9.35 9.61
C ILE A 457 -10.69 -10.54 9.05
N GLY A 458 -9.93 -11.20 9.91
CA GLY A 458 -9.37 -12.52 9.61
C GLY A 458 -10.42 -13.59 9.85
N ALA A 459 -10.60 -14.51 8.93
CA ALA A 459 -11.54 -15.60 9.11
C ALA A 459 -10.81 -16.95 9.00
N VAL A 460 -11.18 -17.88 9.88
CA VAL A 460 -10.64 -19.23 9.92
C VAL A 460 -11.80 -20.23 10.01
N ILE A 461 -11.86 -21.15 9.08
CA ILE A 461 -12.75 -22.30 9.16
C ILE A 461 -11.99 -23.46 9.78
N ILE A 462 -12.51 -24.01 10.88
CA ILE A 462 -12.00 -25.24 11.48
C ILE A 462 -12.86 -26.38 10.96
N ARG A 463 -12.24 -27.37 10.30
CA ARG A 463 -12.94 -28.56 9.79
C ARG A 463 -13.06 -29.59 10.90
N GLY A 464 -14.28 -29.78 11.39
CA GLY A 464 -14.64 -30.86 12.30
C GLY A 464 -15.37 -32.00 11.56
N HIS A 465 -15.75 -33.03 12.31
CA HIS A 465 -16.51 -34.18 11.81
C HIS A 465 -15.91 -34.80 10.54
N LEU A 466 -14.58 -34.99 10.56
CA LEU A 466 -13.84 -35.58 9.42
C LEU A 466 -14.19 -37.04 9.25
N ALA A 467 -14.34 -37.45 7.99
CA ALA A 467 -14.45 -38.88 7.67
C ALA A 467 -13.17 -39.64 8.08
N GLN A 468 -13.33 -40.84 8.57
CA GLN A 468 -12.14 -41.68 8.84
C GLN A 468 -11.48 -42.07 7.51
N PRO A 469 -10.13 -42.07 7.40
CA PRO A 469 -9.45 -42.44 6.16
C PRO A 469 -9.81 -43.85 5.67
N SER A 470 -10.17 -44.74 6.59
CA SER A 470 -10.61 -46.10 6.25
C SER A 470 -12.04 -46.18 5.69
N SER A 471 -12.80 -45.09 5.72
CA SER A 471 -14.16 -44.99 5.19
C SER A 471 -14.26 -44.20 3.87
N LEU A 472 -13.12 -43.71 3.39
CA LEU A 472 -12.98 -43.02 2.09
C LEU A 472 -12.49 -44.04 1.05
#